data_8956e2b235b6b7df10b00bb8adb2fa96
#
_entry.id   8956e2b235b6b7df10b00bb8adb2fa96
#
_cell.length_a   1.000
_cell.length_b   1.000
_cell.length_c   1.000
_cell.angle_alpha   90.00
_cell.angle_beta   90.00
_cell.angle_gamma   90.00
#
_symmetry.space_group_name_H-M   'P 1'
#
loop_
_entity.id
_entity.type
_entity.pdbx_description
1 polymer ?
#
loop_
_entity_poly.entity_id
_entity_poly.type
_entity_poly.pdbx_seq_one_letter_code
_entity_poly.pdbx_strand_id
1 'polypeptide(L)'
;MSISLQRFQQIAASIALAFGSVAGAHAATITISCGSVGQDFEFCKKTTEDWAKKTGNTVKLFTPPQSTTDILALFRQMFAAQSSDLDVINVDVVWPGMIKDHLIDLKPYSKGAEKEHFPSIVANNTADGRLIAMPWFTDAGLLYYRKDLLEKHGEKAPTTWEELAATARKIQDAERKAGNADMQGFVFQAKAYEGLTCDAVEWLWSYGGGNIVDDKGQITVNNPKAAKALSTAASWIGTIAPTGVLNYGEEDARGVFQSGNAVFMRNWPYAWSLGNGKDSKITGKIGVSALPKGGAEGKNAATLGGWQLAVSKYSKHPAEAASLVMYMTSPEVQKERAIKGSYNPTIGALYKDKAVLDANPFFGSLYEVFTSAVPRQATATGLKYPEVSAAFWNATHDVLSGQASAEDSLKKLEGKLKQVKRNAW
;
A
#
# COMPACT_ATOMS: atom_id res chain seq x y z
N MET A 1 28.87 33.90 -88.56
CA MET A 1 28.67 34.76 -87.36
C MET A 1 28.03 33.94 -86.25
N SER A 2 28.83 33.70 -85.29
CA SER A 2 28.56 32.88 -84.06
C SER A 2 27.92 33.75 -83.00
N ILE A 3 26.76 33.40 -82.43
CA ILE A 3 26.32 33.86 -81.12
C ILE A 3 25.46 32.77 -80.50
N SER A 4 26.10 32.01 -79.66
CA SER A 4 25.85 31.70 -78.30
C SER A 4 24.53 30.94 -77.91
N LEU A 5 24.63 29.64 -77.93
CA LEU A 5 23.82 28.68 -77.21
C LEU A 5 24.31 28.53 -75.73
N GLN A 6 24.16 29.52 -74.91
CA GLN A 6 24.60 29.45 -73.48
C GLN A 6 23.73 30.23 -72.55
N ARG A 7 22.40 30.14 -72.63
CA ARG A 7 21.48 30.69 -71.57
C ARG A 7 20.21 29.85 -71.29
N PHE A 8 20.23 28.57 -71.50
CA PHE A 8 19.07 27.71 -71.13
C PHE A 8 19.39 26.54 -70.21
N GLN A 9 20.44 26.61 -69.42
CA GLN A 9 20.81 25.54 -68.49
C GLN A 9 21.00 25.96 -67.02
N GLN A 10 20.26 26.91 -66.49
CA GLN A 10 20.35 27.31 -65.06
C GLN A 10 19.01 27.60 -64.39
N ILE A 11 17.90 26.94 -64.74
CA ILE A 11 16.66 26.99 -63.97
C ILE A 11 16.06 25.58 -63.91
N ALA A 12 16.81 24.62 -63.41
CA ALA A 12 16.32 23.26 -63.19
C ALA A 12 17.12 22.57 -62.09
N ALA A 13 17.37 23.24 -60.97
CA ALA A 13 17.99 22.60 -59.81
C ALA A 13 17.75 23.44 -58.57
N SER A 14 16.55 23.47 -58.00
CA SER A 14 16.30 23.89 -56.59
C SER A 14 14.85 23.59 -56.18
N ILE A 15 14.33 22.42 -56.48
CA ILE A 15 13.21 21.82 -55.71
C ILE A 15 13.76 20.53 -55.11
N ALA A 16 14.70 20.67 -54.16
CA ALA A 16 15.02 19.62 -53.23
C ALA A 16 13.87 19.57 -52.24
N LEU A 17 13.02 18.56 -52.39
CA LEU A 17 11.98 18.17 -51.45
C LEU A 17 12.60 18.08 -50.04
N ALA A 18 12.26 19.05 -49.23
CA ALA A 18 12.27 18.87 -47.80
C ALA A 18 11.13 17.89 -47.43
N PHE A 19 11.27 16.61 -47.74
CA PHE A 19 10.59 15.56 -47.01
C PHE A 19 11.19 15.57 -45.62
N GLY A 20 10.71 16.47 -44.76
CA GLY A 20 10.82 16.30 -43.34
C GLY A 20 10.19 14.95 -43.05
N SER A 21 11.01 13.97 -42.70
CA SER A 21 10.58 12.74 -42.09
C SER A 21 9.79 13.16 -40.84
N VAL A 22 8.47 13.27 -40.98
CA VAL A 22 7.58 13.10 -39.83
C VAL A 22 7.90 11.70 -39.39
N ALA A 23 8.81 11.55 -38.41
CA ALA A 23 8.97 10.33 -37.66
C ALA A 23 7.58 10.11 -37.05
N GLY A 24 6.79 9.28 -37.70
CA GLY A 24 5.52 8.84 -37.15
C GLY A 24 5.82 8.30 -35.76
N ALA A 25 5.34 8.96 -34.76
CA ALA A 25 5.42 8.45 -33.40
C ALA A 25 4.74 7.07 -33.44
N HIS A 26 5.52 6.00 -33.55
CA HIS A 26 4.99 4.66 -33.43
C HIS A 26 4.37 4.54 -32.05
N ALA A 27 3.07 4.19 -32.00
CA ALA A 27 2.37 3.94 -30.77
C ALA A 27 3.15 2.88 -29.93
N ALA A 28 3.60 3.28 -28.77
CA ALA A 28 4.29 2.37 -27.87
C ALA A 28 3.27 1.46 -27.15
N THR A 29 3.67 0.24 -26.86
CA THR A 29 2.92 -0.64 -25.94
C THR A 29 3.60 -0.64 -24.59
N ILE A 30 2.92 -0.11 -23.57
CA ILE A 30 3.41 -0.05 -22.19
C ILE A 30 2.79 -1.15 -21.37
N THR A 31 3.61 -1.98 -20.76
CA THR A 31 3.15 -3.01 -19.81
C THR A 31 3.26 -2.45 -18.38
N ILE A 32 2.15 -2.45 -17.66
CA ILE A 32 2.09 -1.96 -16.28
C ILE A 32 1.62 -3.04 -15.32
N SER A 33 2.28 -3.14 -14.15
CA SER A 33 1.79 -3.90 -13.01
C SER A 33 0.69 -3.11 -12.31
N CYS A 34 -0.54 -3.62 -12.40
CA CYS A 34 -1.69 -3.11 -11.66
C CYS A 34 -1.82 -3.84 -10.32
N GLY A 35 -2.37 -3.18 -9.30
CA GLY A 35 -2.67 -3.84 -8.03
C GLY A 35 -3.69 -4.98 -8.18
N SER A 36 -3.69 -5.90 -7.21
CA SER A 36 -4.57 -7.09 -7.19
C SER A 36 -5.47 -7.15 -5.94
N VAL A 37 -5.42 -6.11 -5.10
CA VAL A 37 -6.21 -5.98 -3.87
C VAL A 37 -7.35 -5.00 -4.08
N GLY A 38 -8.55 -5.36 -3.63
CA GLY A 38 -9.73 -4.52 -3.76
C GLY A 38 -10.13 -4.25 -5.21
N GLN A 39 -10.32 -2.98 -5.55
CA GLN A 39 -10.69 -2.50 -6.89
C GLN A 39 -9.48 -1.93 -7.66
N ASP A 40 -8.27 -2.17 -7.19
CA ASP A 40 -7.08 -1.51 -7.74
C ASP A 40 -6.85 -1.86 -9.20
N PHE A 41 -7.10 -3.11 -9.58
CA PHE A 41 -7.02 -3.56 -10.97
C PHE A 41 -8.00 -2.81 -11.88
N GLU A 42 -9.26 -2.64 -11.46
CA GLU A 42 -10.29 -1.97 -12.26
C GLU A 42 -9.99 -0.48 -12.45
N PHE A 43 -9.51 0.20 -11.40
CA PHE A 43 -9.07 1.59 -11.50
C PHE A 43 -7.83 1.73 -12.39
N CYS A 44 -6.87 0.83 -12.25
CA CYS A 44 -5.68 0.80 -13.09
C CYS A 44 -6.07 0.63 -14.56
N LYS A 45 -6.91 -0.35 -14.87
CA LYS A 45 -7.42 -0.61 -16.22
C LYS A 45 -8.08 0.64 -16.81
N LYS A 46 -9.07 1.20 -16.10
CA LYS A 46 -9.77 2.41 -16.57
C LYS A 46 -8.81 3.56 -16.83
N THR A 47 -7.94 3.86 -15.88
CA THR A 47 -7.01 5.00 -15.97
C THR A 47 -6.02 4.82 -17.12
N THR A 48 -5.51 3.62 -17.32
CA THR A 48 -4.59 3.30 -18.42
C THR A 48 -5.26 3.36 -19.78
N GLU A 49 -6.53 2.92 -19.90
CA GLU A 49 -7.33 3.07 -21.11
C GLU A 49 -7.57 4.55 -21.45
N ASP A 50 -7.84 5.38 -20.44
CA ASP A 50 -8.04 6.83 -20.63
C ASP A 50 -6.73 7.52 -21.10
N TRP A 51 -5.58 7.14 -20.54
CA TRP A 51 -4.28 7.61 -21.01
C TRP A 51 -3.97 7.14 -22.44
N ALA A 52 -4.24 5.87 -22.74
CA ALA A 52 -4.02 5.30 -24.07
C ALA A 52 -4.82 6.06 -25.15
N LYS A 53 -6.09 6.36 -24.87
CA LYS A 53 -6.94 7.18 -25.78
C LYS A 53 -6.39 8.59 -26.00
N LYS A 54 -5.82 9.21 -24.96
CA LYS A 54 -5.26 10.59 -25.05
C LYS A 54 -3.95 10.65 -25.81
N THR A 55 -3.15 9.59 -25.76
CA THR A 55 -1.78 9.58 -26.30
C THR A 55 -1.61 8.80 -27.60
N GLY A 56 -2.59 7.96 -27.96
CA GLY A 56 -2.48 7.04 -29.08
C GLY A 56 -1.61 5.80 -28.78
N ASN A 57 -1.09 5.65 -27.57
CA ASN A 57 -0.34 4.48 -27.14
C ASN A 57 -1.28 3.31 -26.77
N THR A 58 -0.71 2.13 -26.55
CA THR A 58 -1.42 0.96 -26.05
C THR A 58 -0.91 0.56 -24.67
N VAL A 59 -1.74 -0.10 -23.88
CA VAL A 59 -1.36 -0.59 -22.56
C VAL A 59 -1.66 -2.07 -22.43
N LYS A 60 -0.70 -2.80 -21.88
CA LYS A 60 -0.85 -4.19 -21.46
C LYS A 60 -0.85 -4.24 -19.94
N LEU A 61 -1.86 -4.86 -19.36
CA LEU A 61 -2.00 -4.98 -17.91
C LEU A 61 -1.37 -6.29 -17.43
N PHE A 62 -0.59 -6.19 -16.37
CA PHE A 62 -0.05 -7.32 -15.62
C PHE A 62 -0.67 -7.33 -14.23
N THR A 63 -1.24 -8.46 -13.82
CA THR A 63 -1.81 -8.65 -12.48
C THR A 63 -0.79 -9.38 -11.62
N PRO A 64 -0.19 -8.71 -10.61
CA PRO A 64 0.75 -9.34 -9.69
C PRO A 64 0.01 -10.25 -8.68
N PRO A 65 0.74 -11.07 -7.90
CA PRO A 65 0.19 -11.74 -6.72
C PRO A 65 -0.45 -10.74 -5.74
N GLN A 66 -1.32 -11.24 -4.82
CA GLN A 66 -1.89 -10.38 -3.77
C GLN A 66 -0.91 -10.07 -2.64
N SER A 67 -0.03 -11.01 -2.33
CA SER A 67 0.98 -10.86 -1.27
C SER A 67 2.10 -9.91 -1.70
N THR A 68 2.29 -8.83 -0.95
CA THR A 68 3.41 -7.87 -1.13
C THR A 68 4.77 -8.57 -1.14
N THR A 69 4.93 -9.60 -0.30
CA THR A 69 6.15 -10.43 -0.25
C THR A 69 6.41 -11.13 -1.59
N ASP A 70 5.37 -11.72 -2.18
CA ASP A 70 5.48 -12.44 -3.45
C ASP A 70 5.70 -11.49 -4.63
N ILE A 71 5.10 -10.30 -4.59
CA ILE A 71 5.34 -9.25 -5.60
C ILE A 71 6.81 -8.84 -5.60
N LEU A 72 7.40 -8.58 -4.43
CA LEU A 72 8.81 -8.20 -4.35
C LEU A 72 9.74 -9.30 -4.85
N ALA A 73 9.45 -10.56 -4.51
CA ALA A 73 10.22 -11.71 -5.01
C ALA A 73 10.18 -11.80 -6.54
N LEU A 74 8.98 -11.64 -7.13
CA LEU A 74 8.78 -11.62 -8.57
C LEU A 74 9.56 -10.48 -9.25
N PHE A 75 9.45 -9.25 -8.73
CA PHE A 75 10.17 -8.10 -9.31
C PHE A 75 11.68 -8.27 -9.21
N ARG A 76 12.20 -8.78 -8.10
CA ARG A 76 13.62 -9.09 -7.96
C ARG A 76 14.12 -10.11 -8.99
N GLN A 77 13.31 -11.14 -9.27
CA GLN A 77 13.62 -12.11 -10.33
C GLN A 77 13.66 -11.45 -11.71
N MET A 78 12.67 -10.59 -12.02
CA MET A 78 12.63 -9.86 -13.30
C MET A 78 13.81 -8.89 -13.43
N PHE A 79 14.18 -8.19 -12.35
CA PHE A 79 15.34 -7.29 -12.35
C PHE A 79 16.66 -8.03 -12.52
N ALA A 80 16.82 -9.19 -11.87
CA ALA A 80 18.00 -10.02 -12.04
C ALA A 80 18.15 -10.52 -13.49
N ALA A 81 17.02 -10.81 -14.16
CA ALA A 81 16.97 -11.17 -15.57
C ALA A 81 17.07 -9.95 -16.51
N GLN A 82 17.10 -8.72 -15.99
CA GLN A 82 17.02 -7.48 -16.76
C GLN A 82 15.84 -7.46 -17.74
N SER A 83 14.70 -8.07 -17.32
CA SER A 83 13.53 -8.23 -18.17
C SER A 83 12.93 -6.89 -18.55
N SER A 84 12.57 -6.73 -19.83
CA SER A 84 11.79 -5.63 -20.37
C SER A 84 10.29 -5.92 -20.45
N ASP A 85 9.80 -6.97 -19.75
CA ASP A 85 8.39 -7.37 -19.82
C ASP A 85 7.46 -6.44 -19.04
N LEU A 86 8.02 -5.67 -18.09
CA LEU A 86 7.30 -4.63 -17.35
C LEU A 86 7.99 -3.27 -17.53
N ASP A 87 7.22 -2.27 -17.95
CA ASP A 87 7.68 -0.89 -18.08
C ASP A 87 7.39 -0.08 -16.82
N VAL A 88 6.17 -0.20 -16.29
CA VAL A 88 5.72 0.48 -15.06
C VAL A 88 5.41 -0.54 -13.99
N ILE A 89 5.94 -0.30 -12.80
CA ILE A 89 5.74 -1.15 -11.63
C ILE A 89 5.11 -0.37 -10.49
N ASN A 90 4.26 -1.05 -9.73
CA ASN A 90 3.79 -0.58 -8.44
C ASN A 90 4.83 -0.91 -7.36
N VAL A 91 5.16 0.07 -6.53
CA VAL A 91 6.24 0.00 -5.53
C VAL A 91 5.66 0.25 -4.15
N ASP A 92 5.78 -0.73 -3.23
CA ASP A 92 5.42 -0.54 -1.83
C ASP A 92 6.30 0.54 -1.18
N VAL A 93 5.74 1.28 -0.22
CA VAL A 93 6.41 2.38 0.49
C VAL A 93 7.77 1.98 1.10
N VAL A 94 8.01 0.70 1.37
CA VAL A 94 9.27 0.21 1.95
C VAL A 94 10.32 -0.20 0.91
N TRP A 95 9.98 -0.26 -0.39
CA TRP A 95 10.91 -0.76 -1.41
C TRP A 95 11.84 0.25 -2.08
N PRO A 96 11.56 1.58 -2.12
CA PRO A 96 12.33 2.51 -2.95
C PRO A 96 13.85 2.35 -2.80
N GLY A 97 14.37 2.37 -1.58
CA GLY A 97 15.81 2.22 -1.32
C GLY A 97 16.38 0.86 -1.73
N MET A 98 15.57 -0.21 -1.76
CA MET A 98 16.01 -1.57 -2.09
C MET A 98 16.11 -1.84 -3.59
N ILE A 99 15.30 -1.15 -4.40
CA ILE A 99 15.20 -1.41 -5.85
C ILE A 99 15.64 -0.21 -6.70
N LYS A 100 16.16 0.84 -6.07
CA LYS A 100 16.55 2.11 -6.73
C LYS A 100 17.44 1.95 -7.95
N ASP A 101 18.30 0.94 -7.95
CA ASP A 101 19.26 0.70 -9.05
C ASP A 101 18.62 0.08 -10.29
N HIS A 102 17.36 -0.32 -10.18
CA HIS A 102 16.56 -0.89 -11.26
C HIS A 102 15.51 0.10 -11.83
N LEU A 103 15.50 1.34 -11.35
CA LEU A 103 14.52 2.36 -11.70
C LEU A 103 15.19 3.57 -12.37
N ILE A 104 14.44 4.22 -13.28
CA ILE A 104 14.91 5.49 -13.90
C ILE A 104 14.66 6.67 -12.96
N ASP A 105 15.31 7.80 -13.24
CA ASP A 105 14.99 9.09 -12.63
C ASP A 105 13.77 9.69 -13.33
N LEU A 106 12.70 9.93 -12.56
CA LEU A 106 11.46 10.55 -13.03
C LEU A 106 11.48 12.08 -12.95
N LYS A 107 12.50 12.70 -12.36
CA LYS A 107 12.56 14.15 -12.18
C LYS A 107 12.50 14.94 -13.50
N PRO A 108 13.15 14.49 -14.62
CA PRO A 108 13.01 15.15 -15.91
C PRO A 108 11.59 15.13 -16.47
N TYR A 109 10.77 14.16 -16.05
CA TYR A 109 9.41 13.96 -16.56
C TYR A 109 8.34 14.60 -15.65
N SER A 110 8.61 14.75 -14.36
CA SER A 110 7.64 15.28 -13.39
C SER A 110 7.35 16.77 -13.55
N LYS A 111 8.32 17.53 -14.09
CA LYS A 111 8.20 18.99 -14.29
C LYS A 111 7.76 19.74 -13.04
N GLY A 112 8.05 19.20 -11.86
CA GLY A 112 7.68 19.79 -10.58
C GLY A 112 6.37 19.26 -9.97
N ALA A 113 5.65 18.35 -10.64
CA ALA A 113 4.40 17.76 -10.12
C ALA A 113 4.62 17.00 -8.79
N GLU A 114 5.82 16.48 -8.55
CA GLU A 114 6.17 15.84 -7.28
C GLU A 114 5.96 16.74 -6.05
N LYS A 115 6.02 18.06 -6.24
CA LYS A 115 5.86 19.05 -5.14
C LYS A 115 4.42 19.17 -4.62
N GLU A 116 3.44 18.66 -5.35
CA GLU A 116 2.04 18.65 -4.92
C GLU A 116 1.76 17.54 -3.89
N HIS A 117 2.62 16.53 -3.86
CA HIS A 117 2.49 15.37 -2.98
C HIS A 117 3.11 15.64 -1.59
N PHE A 118 2.76 14.79 -0.62
CA PHE A 118 3.34 14.89 0.73
C PHE A 118 4.87 14.82 0.68
N PRO A 119 5.57 15.83 1.25
CA PRO A 119 7.03 15.90 1.17
C PRO A 119 7.75 14.67 1.73
N SER A 120 7.21 14.04 2.77
CA SER A 120 7.77 12.83 3.37
C SER A 120 7.75 11.64 2.40
N ILE A 121 6.69 11.49 1.61
CA ILE A 121 6.59 10.42 0.61
C ILE A 121 7.55 10.70 -0.56
N VAL A 122 7.62 11.95 -1.02
CA VAL A 122 8.56 12.35 -2.08
C VAL A 122 10.00 12.12 -1.63
N ALA A 123 10.33 12.45 -0.37
CA ALA A 123 11.65 12.21 0.19
C ALA A 123 11.98 10.71 0.23
N ASN A 124 11.04 9.86 0.64
CA ASN A 124 11.19 8.39 0.61
C ASN A 124 11.40 7.84 -0.82
N ASN A 125 10.78 8.48 -1.81
CA ASN A 125 10.88 8.12 -3.22
C ASN A 125 12.08 8.75 -3.93
N THR A 126 12.92 9.48 -3.19
CA THR A 126 14.15 10.12 -3.71
C THR A 126 15.37 9.38 -3.17
N ALA A 127 16.13 8.78 -4.06
CA ALA A 127 17.35 8.05 -3.71
C ALA A 127 18.51 8.56 -4.56
N ASP A 128 19.64 8.83 -3.93
CA ASP A 128 20.85 9.36 -4.58
C ASP A 128 20.57 10.60 -5.47
N GLY A 129 19.68 11.48 -5.01
CA GLY A 129 19.27 12.69 -5.73
C GLY A 129 18.30 12.47 -6.90
N ARG A 130 17.89 11.22 -7.19
CA ARG A 130 16.97 10.84 -8.25
C ARG A 130 15.56 10.60 -7.69
N LEU A 131 14.54 11.11 -8.34
CA LEU A 131 13.15 10.78 -8.06
C LEU A 131 12.82 9.44 -8.72
N ILE A 132 12.90 8.34 -7.99
CA ILE A 132 12.78 6.97 -8.55
C ILE A 132 11.34 6.45 -8.60
N ALA A 133 10.40 7.11 -7.92
CA ALA A 133 8.99 6.77 -7.98
C ALA A 133 8.12 8.00 -7.73
N MET A 134 6.91 8.03 -8.30
CA MET A 134 5.89 9.04 -8.02
C MET A 134 4.87 8.49 -7.01
N PRO A 135 4.44 9.29 -6.01
CA PRO A 135 3.43 8.86 -5.06
C PRO A 135 2.09 8.57 -5.74
N TRP A 136 1.50 7.41 -5.48
CA TRP A 136 0.22 7.00 -6.08
C TRP A 136 -0.93 7.07 -5.08
N PHE A 137 -0.81 6.41 -3.95
CA PHE A 137 -1.71 6.56 -2.81
C PHE A 137 -0.97 6.21 -1.51
N THR A 138 -1.51 6.68 -0.39
CA THR A 138 -0.98 6.39 0.94
C THR A 138 -2.01 5.64 1.76
N ASP A 139 -1.56 4.90 2.76
CA ASP A 139 -2.42 4.12 3.63
C ASP A 139 -1.99 4.22 5.09
N ALA A 140 -2.96 4.00 5.98
CA ALA A 140 -2.72 3.68 7.38
C ALA A 140 -3.74 2.63 7.82
N GLY A 141 -3.37 1.74 8.73
CA GLY A 141 -4.29 0.76 9.30
C GLY A 141 -5.44 1.42 10.05
N LEU A 142 -6.65 0.93 9.85
CA LEU A 142 -7.88 1.47 10.43
C LEU A 142 -8.70 0.37 11.09
N LEU A 143 -9.49 0.74 12.10
CA LEU A 143 -10.52 -0.12 12.68
C LEU A 143 -11.85 0.13 12.00
N TYR A 144 -12.37 -0.91 11.34
CA TYR A 144 -13.73 -0.98 10.84
C TYR A 144 -14.62 -1.67 11.86
N TYR A 145 -15.85 -1.19 12.03
CA TYR A 145 -16.80 -1.78 12.94
C TYR A 145 -18.23 -1.74 12.42
N ARG A 146 -19.05 -2.69 12.86
CA ARG A 146 -20.48 -2.76 12.62
C ARG A 146 -21.21 -1.81 13.57
N LYS A 147 -21.43 -0.55 13.11
CA LYS A 147 -22.10 0.47 13.94
C LYS A 147 -23.51 0.06 14.34
N ASP A 148 -24.23 -0.67 13.46
CA ASP A 148 -25.56 -1.22 13.77
C ASP A 148 -25.53 -2.27 14.89
N LEU A 149 -24.51 -3.12 14.96
CA LEU A 149 -24.35 -4.07 16.05
C LEU A 149 -23.93 -3.39 17.34
N LEU A 150 -23.04 -2.40 17.28
CA LEU A 150 -22.68 -1.60 18.46
C LEU A 150 -23.92 -0.93 19.05
N GLU A 151 -24.71 -0.26 18.22
CA GLU A 151 -25.95 0.40 18.64
C GLU A 151 -26.95 -0.61 19.21
N LYS A 152 -27.20 -1.75 18.53
CA LYS A 152 -28.10 -2.83 18.99
C LYS A 152 -27.75 -3.33 20.38
N HIS A 153 -26.46 -3.42 20.70
CA HIS A 153 -25.97 -3.96 21.97
C HIS A 153 -25.57 -2.89 23.01
N GLY A 154 -25.84 -1.61 22.72
CA GLY A 154 -25.54 -0.49 23.62
C GLY A 154 -24.05 -0.23 23.82
N GLU A 155 -23.22 -0.55 22.79
CA GLU A 155 -21.77 -0.39 22.82
C GLU A 155 -21.34 0.83 22.00
N LYS A 156 -20.11 1.28 22.25
CA LYS A 156 -19.42 2.34 21.47
C LYS A 156 -18.22 1.76 20.75
N ALA A 157 -17.70 2.51 19.77
CA ALA A 157 -16.42 2.15 19.16
C ALA A 157 -15.32 2.08 20.23
N PRO A 158 -14.56 0.98 20.31
CA PRO A 158 -13.56 0.78 21.35
C PRO A 158 -12.35 1.71 21.14
N THR A 159 -11.78 2.20 22.23
CA THR A 159 -10.61 3.07 22.25
C THR A 159 -9.33 2.35 22.66
N THR A 160 -9.46 1.18 23.31
CA THR A 160 -8.36 0.29 23.69
C THR A 160 -8.55 -1.11 23.14
N TRP A 161 -7.47 -1.88 23.02
CA TRP A 161 -7.54 -3.27 22.58
C TRP A 161 -8.32 -4.15 23.58
N GLU A 162 -8.27 -3.81 24.85
CA GLU A 162 -9.03 -4.48 25.90
C GLU A 162 -10.55 -4.23 25.75
N GLU A 163 -10.95 -2.98 25.46
CA GLU A 163 -12.34 -2.66 25.15
C GLU A 163 -12.82 -3.37 23.89
N LEU A 164 -11.98 -3.39 22.83
CA LEU A 164 -12.29 -4.12 21.61
C LEU A 164 -12.55 -5.61 21.91
N ALA A 165 -11.68 -6.25 22.67
CA ALA A 165 -11.82 -7.66 23.00
C ALA A 165 -13.10 -7.94 23.81
N ALA A 166 -13.42 -7.08 24.78
CA ALA A 166 -14.63 -7.23 25.61
C ALA A 166 -15.91 -7.03 24.78
N THR A 167 -15.97 -5.95 23.99
CA THR A 167 -17.11 -5.64 23.12
C THR A 167 -17.30 -6.69 22.04
N ALA A 168 -16.19 -7.10 21.39
CA ALA A 168 -16.21 -8.16 20.37
C ALA A 168 -16.79 -9.46 20.89
N ARG A 169 -16.35 -9.91 22.08
CA ARG A 169 -16.86 -11.13 22.73
C ARG A 169 -18.34 -11.02 23.04
N LYS A 170 -18.75 -9.92 23.69
CA LYS A 170 -20.16 -9.68 24.06
C LYS A 170 -21.08 -9.77 22.83
N ILE A 171 -20.73 -9.07 21.75
CA ILE A 171 -21.57 -9.02 20.56
C ILE A 171 -21.52 -10.36 19.81
N GLN A 172 -20.34 -10.95 19.62
CA GLN A 172 -20.17 -12.27 18.99
C GLN A 172 -21.05 -13.32 19.67
N ASP A 173 -21.00 -13.41 20.99
CA ASP A 173 -21.75 -14.41 21.74
C ASP A 173 -23.27 -14.16 21.67
N ALA A 174 -23.69 -12.89 21.69
CA ALA A 174 -25.10 -12.52 21.56
C ALA A 174 -25.64 -12.84 20.15
N GLU A 175 -24.89 -12.47 19.10
CA GLU A 175 -25.31 -12.75 17.73
C GLU A 175 -25.32 -14.24 17.40
N ARG A 176 -24.35 -15.02 17.92
CA ARG A 176 -24.34 -16.49 17.79
C ARG A 176 -25.56 -17.13 18.46
N LYS A 177 -25.92 -16.66 19.66
CA LYS A 177 -27.16 -17.10 20.34
C LYS A 177 -28.43 -16.71 19.60
N ALA A 178 -28.39 -15.59 18.86
CA ALA A 178 -29.50 -15.11 18.02
C ALA A 178 -29.60 -15.83 16.65
N GLY A 179 -28.72 -16.80 16.37
CA GLY A 179 -28.77 -17.63 15.15
C GLY A 179 -27.69 -17.36 14.12
N ASN A 180 -26.82 -16.34 14.30
CA ASN A 180 -25.67 -16.13 13.43
C ASN A 180 -24.43 -16.88 13.98
N ALA A 181 -24.40 -18.21 13.76
CA ALA A 181 -23.33 -19.07 14.26
C ALA A 181 -21.93 -18.69 13.74
N ASP A 182 -21.85 -18.04 12.57
CA ASP A 182 -20.60 -17.67 11.89
C ASP A 182 -20.03 -16.34 12.38
N MET A 183 -20.73 -15.61 13.25
CA MET A 183 -20.26 -14.32 13.76
C MET A 183 -18.90 -14.42 14.44
N GLN A 184 -17.95 -13.61 14.00
CA GLN A 184 -16.63 -13.42 14.60
C GLN A 184 -16.55 -12.05 15.28
N GLY A 185 -15.81 -11.97 16.38
CA GLY A 185 -15.60 -10.69 17.06
C GLY A 185 -14.65 -9.76 16.32
N PHE A 186 -13.53 -10.30 15.82
CA PHE A 186 -12.48 -9.51 15.17
C PHE A 186 -11.76 -10.30 14.07
N VAL A 187 -11.51 -9.67 12.93
CA VAL A 187 -10.73 -10.24 11.82
C VAL A 187 -9.66 -9.23 11.37
N PHE A 188 -8.49 -9.75 10.98
CA PHE A 188 -7.32 -8.97 10.62
C PHE A 188 -6.33 -9.82 9.78
N GLN A 189 -5.16 -9.26 9.41
CA GLN A 189 -4.16 -9.92 8.58
C GLN A 189 -3.14 -10.66 9.45
N ALA A 190 -3.32 -11.96 9.69
CA ALA A 190 -2.41 -12.76 10.50
C ALA A 190 -1.65 -13.85 9.74
N LYS A 191 -1.81 -13.96 8.41
CA LYS A 191 -0.95 -14.81 7.58
C LYS A 191 0.51 -14.40 7.71
N ALA A 192 1.45 -15.36 7.65
CA ALA A 192 2.88 -15.09 7.73
C ALA A 192 3.40 -14.42 6.44
N TYR A 193 3.29 -13.11 6.34
CA TYR A 193 3.75 -12.25 5.22
C TYR A 193 3.89 -10.80 5.71
N GLU A 194 4.26 -9.87 4.82
CA GLU A 194 4.47 -8.45 5.13
C GLU A 194 3.27 -7.78 5.83
N GLY A 195 2.04 -8.18 5.51
CA GLY A 195 0.83 -7.66 6.18
C GLY A 195 0.82 -7.92 7.68
N LEU A 196 1.31 -9.08 8.15
CA LEU A 196 1.45 -9.34 9.58
C LEU A 196 2.51 -8.45 10.23
N THR A 197 3.57 -8.09 9.51
CA THR A 197 4.52 -7.07 10.00
C THR A 197 3.80 -5.74 10.25
N CYS A 198 2.91 -5.32 9.33
CA CYS A 198 2.14 -4.10 9.51
C CYS A 198 1.27 -4.16 10.76
N ASP A 199 0.44 -5.19 10.90
CA ASP A 199 -0.47 -5.35 12.04
C ASP A 199 0.29 -5.43 13.38
N ALA A 200 1.39 -6.19 13.42
CA ALA A 200 2.17 -6.35 14.64
C ALA A 200 2.91 -5.07 15.06
N VAL A 201 3.41 -4.28 14.11
CA VAL A 201 4.01 -2.96 14.41
C VAL A 201 2.97 -2.04 15.04
N GLU A 202 1.70 -2.07 14.58
CA GLU A 202 0.59 -1.32 15.20
C GLU A 202 0.39 -1.72 16.66
N TRP A 203 0.38 -3.02 16.95
CA TRP A 203 0.24 -3.52 18.32
C TRP A 203 1.42 -3.10 19.20
N LEU A 204 2.67 -3.32 18.74
CA LEU A 204 3.86 -2.95 19.50
C LEU A 204 3.86 -1.46 19.85
N TRP A 205 3.65 -0.60 18.86
CA TRP A 205 3.62 0.85 19.05
C TRP A 205 2.49 1.31 19.97
N SER A 206 1.32 0.69 19.86
CA SER A 206 0.16 1.06 20.67
C SER A 206 0.38 0.83 22.17
N TYR A 207 1.15 -0.21 22.54
CA TYR A 207 1.58 -0.48 23.90
C TYR A 207 2.87 0.25 24.32
N GLY A 208 3.48 1.01 23.43
CA GLY A 208 4.76 1.68 23.67
C GLY A 208 5.97 0.75 23.60
N GLY A 209 5.82 -0.39 22.91
CA GLY A 209 6.90 -1.37 22.65
C GLY A 209 7.88 -0.94 21.54
N GLY A 210 7.59 0.17 20.86
CA GLY A 210 8.45 0.71 19.82
C GLY A 210 8.39 -0.09 18.50
N ASN A 211 9.48 -0.09 17.77
CA ASN A 211 9.62 -0.75 16.47
C ASN A 211 10.56 -1.96 16.56
N ILE A 212 10.74 -2.68 15.44
CA ILE A 212 11.66 -3.81 15.33
C ILE A 212 13.09 -3.36 15.56
N VAL A 213 13.48 -2.29 14.86
CA VAL A 213 14.72 -1.53 15.09
C VAL A 213 14.36 -0.05 15.19
N ASP A 214 15.20 0.74 15.85
CA ASP A 214 15.03 2.19 15.91
C ASP A 214 15.62 2.88 14.66
N ASP A 215 15.47 4.22 14.59
CA ASP A 215 15.96 5.02 13.46
C ASP A 215 17.49 5.01 13.33
N LYS A 216 18.19 4.54 14.36
CA LYS A 216 19.66 4.36 14.37
C LYS A 216 20.09 2.93 14.04
N GLY A 217 19.11 2.07 13.67
CA GLY A 217 19.34 0.68 13.35
C GLY A 217 19.67 -0.19 14.58
N GLN A 218 19.32 0.24 15.80
CA GLN A 218 19.45 -0.61 16.98
C GLN A 218 18.25 -1.56 17.07
N ILE A 219 18.50 -2.80 17.40
CA ILE A 219 17.44 -3.81 17.60
C ILE A 219 16.78 -3.52 18.93
N THR A 220 15.47 -3.20 18.92
CA THR A 220 14.71 -2.75 20.09
C THR A 220 13.49 -3.61 20.40
N VAL A 221 13.18 -4.57 19.55
CA VAL A 221 11.93 -5.34 19.58
C VAL A 221 11.76 -6.22 20.85
N ASN A 222 12.88 -6.68 21.46
CA ASN A 222 12.84 -7.53 22.64
C ASN A 222 12.69 -6.70 23.90
N ASN A 223 11.46 -6.38 24.27
CA ASN A 223 11.13 -5.64 25.48
C ASN A 223 9.77 -6.06 26.06
N PRO A 224 9.50 -5.80 27.34
CA PRO A 224 8.26 -6.26 28.00
C PRO A 224 6.96 -5.71 27.39
N LYS A 225 6.99 -4.49 26.83
CA LYS A 225 5.80 -3.88 26.21
C LYS A 225 5.49 -4.54 24.87
N ALA A 226 6.51 -4.88 24.09
CA ALA A 226 6.36 -5.66 22.86
C ALA A 226 5.82 -7.07 23.16
N ALA A 227 6.36 -7.74 24.20
CA ALA A 227 5.84 -9.04 24.65
C ALA A 227 4.37 -8.95 25.08
N LYS A 228 3.99 -7.90 25.83
CA LYS A 228 2.58 -7.66 26.20
C LYS A 228 1.69 -7.47 24.98
N ALA A 229 2.12 -6.72 23.98
CA ALA A 229 1.37 -6.49 22.75
C ALA A 229 1.10 -7.81 22.00
N LEU A 230 2.13 -8.61 21.78
CA LEU A 230 2.00 -9.91 21.08
C LEU A 230 1.15 -10.92 21.88
N SER A 231 1.34 -11.00 23.21
CA SER A 231 0.52 -11.87 24.08
C SER A 231 -0.94 -11.46 24.06
N THR A 232 -1.24 -10.15 24.00
CA THR A 232 -2.62 -9.66 23.88
C THR A 232 -3.21 -10.08 22.54
N ALA A 233 -2.50 -9.90 21.42
CA ALA A 233 -2.96 -10.31 20.10
C ALA A 233 -3.17 -11.83 20.02
N ALA A 234 -2.27 -12.63 20.58
CA ALA A 234 -2.41 -14.09 20.65
C ALA A 234 -3.67 -14.52 21.40
N SER A 235 -4.07 -13.78 22.44
CA SER A 235 -5.28 -14.09 23.21
C SER A 235 -6.59 -13.96 22.42
N TRP A 236 -6.58 -13.29 21.30
CA TRP A 236 -7.74 -13.15 20.42
C TRP A 236 -8.00 -14.40 19.58
N ILE A 237 -6.95 -15.16 19.25
CA ILE A 237 -7.04 -16.34 18.38
C ILE A 237 -7.85 -17.46 19.05
N GLY A 238 -8.86 -17.97 18.33
CA GLY A 238 -9.77 -18.98 18.85
C GLY A 238 -10.78 -18.47 19.90
N THR A 239 -10.77 -17.17 20.21
CA THR A 239 -11.71 -16.54 21.14
C THR A 239 -12.63 -15.53 20.44
N ILE A 240 -12.14 -14.36 20.11
CA ILE A 240 -12.87 -13.34 19.32
C ILE A 240 -12.47 -13.35 17.85
N ALA A 241 -11.32 -13.87 17.50
CA ALA A 241 -10.88 -14.10 16.14
C ALA A 241 -10.91 -15.61 15.82
N PRO A 242 -11.34 -16.00 14.60
CA PRO A 242 -11.31 -17.42 14.23
C PRO A 242 -9.87 -17.90 14.11
N THR A 243 -9.62 -19.20 14.37
CA THR A 243 -8.27 -19.77 14.14
C THR A 243 -7.82 -19.64 12.69
N GLY A 244 -8.77 -19.62 11.74
CA GLY A 244 -8.50 -19.38 10.32
C GLY A 244 -7.84 -18.04 10.01
N VAL A 245 -7.94 -17.05 10.92
CA VAL A 245 -7.31 -15.73 10.74
C VAL A 245 -5.79 -15.82 10.53
N LEU A 246 -5.15 -16.89 11.04
CA LEU A 246 -3.73 -17.17 10.83
C LEU A 246 -3.34 -17.37 9.35
N ASN A 247 -4.31 -17.49 8.46
CA ASN A 247 -4.12 -17.59 7.02
C ASN A 247 -4.73 -16.40 6.25
N TYR A 248 -5.30 -15.39 6.95
CA TYR A 248 -5.96 -14.27 6.29
C TYR A 248 -4.94 -13.21 5.83
N GLY A 249 -5.08 -12.81 4.57
CA GLY A 249 -4.62 -11.54 4.05
C GLY A 249 -5.74 -10.48 4.09
N GLU A 250 -5.55 -9.39 3.37
CA GLU A 250 -6.47 -8.25 3.32
C GLU A 250 -7.85 -8.66 2.83
N GLU A 251 -7.91 -9.41 1.72
CA GLU A 251 -9.16 -9.78 1.06
C GLU A 251 -9.93 -10.84 1.85
N ASP A 252 -9.24 -11.74 2.55
CA ASP A 252 -9.88 -12.75 3.39
C ASP A 252 -10.60 -12.08 4.58
N ALA A 253 -9.91 -11.21 5.29
CA ALA A 253 -10.48 -10.45 6.41
C ALA A 253 -11.65 -9.56 5.93
N ARG A 254 -11.48 -8.87 4.80
CA ARG A 254 -12.53 -8.04 4.19
C ARG A 254 -13.74 -8.88 3.79
N GLY A 255 -13.53 -10.05 3.20
CA GLY A 255 -14.60 -10.96 2.80
C GLY A 255 -15.49 -11.38 3.97
N VAL A 256 -14.91 -11.77 5.10
CA VAL A 256 -15.64 -12.12 6.32
C VAL A 256 -16.43 -10.93 6.86
N PHE A 257 -15.82 -9.74 6.95
CA PHE A 257 -16.48 -8.54 7.43
C PHE A 257 -17.61 -8.09 6.49
N GLN A 258 -17.35 -8.02 5.18
CA GLN A 258 -18.32 -7.57 4.17
C GLN A 258 -19.50 -8.53 4.01
N SER A 259 -19.32 -9.82 4.31
CA SER A 259 -20.42 -10.79 4.36
C SER A 259 -21.33 -10.63 5.58
N GLY A 260 -20.96 -9.77 6.53
CA GLY A 260 -21.71 -9.51 7.77
C GLY A 260 -21.32 -10.40 8.94
N ASN A 261 -20.27 -11.19 8.81
CA ASN A 261 -19.86 -12.20 9.78
C ASN A 261 -18.69 -11.76 10.70
N ALA A 262 -18.43 -10.46 10.83
CA ALA A 262 -17.50 -9.94 11.83
C ALA A 262 -18.02 -8.63 12.43
N VAL A 263 -17.74 -8.41 13.72
CA VAL A 263 -18.08 -7.17 14.44
C VAL A 263 -17.05 -6.09 14.12
N PHE A 264 -15.77 -6.46 14.18
CA PHE A 264 -14.64 -5.59 13.92
C PHE A 264 -13.71 -6.18 12.85
N MET A 265 -13.05 -5.29 12.11
CA MET A 265 -12.00 -5.64 11.16
C MET A 265 -10.89 -4.59 11.18
N ARG A 266 -9.62 -5.04 11.21
CA ARG A 266 -8.50 -4.20 10.80
C ARG A 266 -8.35 -4.30 9.29
N ASN A 267 -8.30 -3.15 8.61
CA ASN A 267 -7.96 -3.12 7.18
C ASN A 267 -7.49 -1.72 6.76
N TRP A 268 -7.13 -1.59 5.48
CA TRP A 268 -6.73 -0.35 4.83
C TRP A 268 -7.96 0.46 4.36
N PRO A 269 -7.80 1.76 4.03
CA PRO A 269 -8.91 2.65 3.66
C PRO A 269 -9.79 2.17 2.51
N TYR A 270 -9.24 1.47 1.51
CA TYR A 270 -10.01 0.96 0.35
C TYR A 270 -11.20 0.08 0.74
N ALA A 271 -11.15 -0.56 1.90
CA ALA A 271 -12.23 -1.42 2.36
C ALA A 271 -13.55 -0.67 2.60
N TRP A 272 -13.51 0.66 2.77
CA TRP A 272 -14.71 1.47 2.96
C TRP A 272 -15.61 1.47 1.73
N SER A 273 -15.09 1.74 0.54
CA SER A 273 -15.89 1.79 -0.67
C SER A 273 -16.51 0.42 -1.00
N LEU A 274 -15.77 -0.65 -0.81
CA LEU A 274 -16.25 -2.02 -1.01
C LEU A 274 -17.28 -2.44 0.03
N GLY A 275 -17.05 -2.11 1.30
CA GLY A 275 -17.99 -2.41 2.39
C GLY A 275 -19.32 -1.65 2.27
N ASN A 276 -19.33 -0.49 1.61
CA ASN A 276 -20.53 0.27 1.29
C ASN A 276 -21.03 0.07 -0.16
N GLY A 277 -20.37 -0.77 -0.94
CA GLY A 277 -20.76 -1.10 -2.31
C GLY A 277 -22.02 -1.97 -2.39
N LYS A 278 -22.57 -2.09 -3.61
CA LYS A 278 -23.82 -2.82 -3.91
C LYS A 278 -23.76 -4.31 -3.55
N ASP A 279 -22.57 -4.91 -3.59
CA ASP A 279 -22.38 -6.34 -3.34
C ASP A 279 -22.08 -6.64 -1.84
N SER A 280 -22.12 -5.61 -0.99
CA SER A 280 -21.92 -5.74 0.44
C SER A 280 -23.22 -6.02 1.18
N LYS A 281 -23.20 -6.97 2.12
CA LYS A 281 -24.35 -7.24 3.02
C LYS A 281 -24.47 -6.22 4.17
N ILE A 282 -23.46 -5.35 4.31
CA ILE A 282 -23.36 -4.39 5.41
C ILE A 282 -23.31 -2.94 4.96
N THR A 283 -23.79 -2.64 3.74
CA THR A 283 -23.88 -1.29 3.19
C THR A 283 -24.62 -0.36 4.16
N GLY A 284 -24.01 0.80 4.46
CA GLY A 284 -24.55 1.79 5.39
C GLY A 284 -24.42 1.44 6.88
N LYS A 285 -23.89 0.25 7.23
CA LYS A 285 -23.77 -0.25 8.61
C LYS A 285 -22.36 -0.16 9.19
N ILE A 286 -21.43 0.43 8.44
CA ILE A 286 -20.00 0.48 8.80
C ILE A 286 -19.67 1.80 9.48
N GLY A 287 -18.88 1.74 10.55
CA GLY A 287 -18.11 2.84 11.10
C GLY A 287 -16.61 2.60 10.94
N VAL A 288 -15.84 3.68 10.97
CA VAL A 288 -14.36 3.66 10.88
C VAL A 288 -13.80 4.54 11.97
N SER A 289 -12.74 4.08 12.60
CA SER A 289 -11.99 4.84 13.62
C SER A 289 -10.49 4.55 13.51
N ALA A 290 -9.68 5.34 14.24
CA ALA A 290 -8.30 4.98 14.51
C ALA A 290 -8.25 3.60 15.18
N LEU A 291 -7.13 2.89 15.00
CA LEU A 291 -6.87 1.64 15.72
C LEU A 291 -6.80 1.91 17.24
N PRO A 292 -7.25 0.95 18.06
CA PRO A 292 -7.22 1.11 19.51
C PRO A 292 -5.81 1.30 20.06
N LYS A 293 -5.71 1.96 21.20
CA LYS A 293 -4.46 2.07 21.95
C LYS A 293 -4.26 0.87 22.90
N GLY A 294 -3.02 0.62 23.28
CA GLY A 294 -2.63 -0.45 24.19
C GLY A 294 -2.82 -0.07 25.65
N GLY A 295 -4.03 -0.29 26.20
CA GLY A 295 -4.39 0.10 27.57
C GLY A 295 -4.55 1.61 27.75
N ALA A 296 -4.75 2.05 29.00
CA ALA A 296 -5.02 3.45 29.33
C ALA A 296 -3.85 4.38 28.95
N GLU A 297 -2.62 3.94 29.19
CA GLU A 297 -1.39 4.71 28.96
C GLU A 297 -0.84 4.55 27.53
N GLY A 298 -1.49 3.75 26.71
CA GLY A 298 -1.09 3.53 25.32
C GLY A 298 -1.47 4.69 24.40
N LYS A 299 -1.12 4.53 23.12
CA LYS A 299 -1.45 5.50 22.07
C LYS A 299 -2.04 4.79 20.85
N ASN A 300 -2.81 5.53 20.05
CA ASN A 300 -3.21 5.04 18.75
C ASN A 300 -1.95 4.92 17.87
N ALA A 301 -1.84 3.85 17.13
CA ALA A 301 -0.75 3.63 16.18
C ALA A 301 -1.29 2.91 14.96
N ALA A 302 -0.95 3.42 13.79
CA ALA A 302 -1.26 2.82 12.50
C ALA A 302 0.02 2.70 11.70
N THR A 303 0.24 1.59 11.03
CA THR A 303 1.40 1.42 10.16
C THR A 303 1.20 2.19 8.86
N LEU A 304 2.25 2.91 8.44
CA LEU A 304 2.31 3.56 7.15
C LEU A 304 2.35 2.50 6.05
N GLY A 305 1.36 2.55 5.19
CA GLY A 305 1.27 1.81 3.95
C GLY A 305 1.24 2.74 2.74
N GLY A 306 0.86 2.19 1.60
CA GLY A 306 0.72 2.94 0.37
C GLY A 306 1.68 2.49 -0.72
N TRP A 307 1.35 2.92 -1.93
CA TRP A 307 2.01 2.48 -3.14
C TRP A 307 2.44 3.66 -4.02
N GLN A 308 3.50 3.44 -4.73
CA GLN A 308 4.14 4.36 -5.64
C GLN A 308 4.12 3.77 -7.05
N LEU A 309 4.34 4.59 -8.08
CA LEU A 309 4.57 4.10 -9.43
C LEU A 309 5.98 4.48 -9.88
N ALA A 310 6.67 3.53 -10.46
CA ALA A 310 8.03 3.69 -10.95
C ALA A 310 8.18 3.11 -12.37
N VAL A 311 9.21 3.55 -13.08
CA VAL A 311 9.55 3.02 -14.41
C VAL A 311 10.81 2.18 -14.30
N SER A 312 10.72 0.96 -14.83
CA SER A 312 11.85 0.04 -14.93
C SER A 312 12.93 0.62 -15.84
N LYS A 313 14.20 0.56 -15.41
CA LYS A 313 15.32 0.97 -16.28
C LYS A 313 15.52 0.05 -17.49
N TYR A 314 14.87 -1.12 -17.48
CA TYR A 314 14.91 -2.09 -18.58
C TYR A 314 13.79 -1.88 -19.60
N SER A 315 12.89 -0.89 -19.37
CA SER A 315 11.86 -0.49 -20.32
C SER A 315 12.47 -0.05 -21.65
N LYS A 316 11.82 -0.44 -22.73
CA LYS A 316 12.16 0.02 -24.10
C LYS A 316 11.49 1.34 -24.46
N HIS A 317 10.54 1.80 -23.63
CA HIS A 317 9.73 2.99 -23.84
C HIS A 317 9.70 3.88 -22.58
N PRO A 318 10.86 4.29 -22.02
CA PRO A 318 10.91 4.96 -20.72
C PRO A 318 10.17 6.31 -20.69
N ALA A 319 10.12 7.03 -21.81
CA ALA A 319 9.43 8.33 -21.87
C ALA A 319 7.90 8.16 -21.83
N GLU A 320 7.35 7.22 -22.59
CA GLU A 320 5.93 6.90 -22.60
C GLU A 320 5.50 6.28 -21.28
N ALA A 321 6.32 5.40 -20.70
CA ALA A 321 6.10 4.82 -19.38
C ALA A 321 6.07 5.90 -18.29
N ALA A 322 7.01 6.87 -18.33
CA ALA A 322 7.01 8.00 -17.41
C ALA A 322 5.77 8.91 -17.61
N SER A 323 5.35 9.14 -18.88
CA SER A 323 4.11 9.86 -19.17
C SER A 323 2.88 9.18 -18.53
N LEU A 324 2.80 7.85 -18.60
CA LEU A 324 1.74 7.08 -17.96
C LEU A 324 1.78 7.26 -16.44
N VAL A 325 2.96 7.17 -15.83
CA VAL A 325 3.15 7.38 -14.37
C VAL A 325 2.66 8.78 -13.97
N MET A 326 3.06 9.84 -14.69
CA MET A 326 2.62 11.21 -14.39
C MET A 326 1.10 11.36 -14.51
N TYR A 327 0.48 10.71 -15.50
CA TYR A 327 -0.97 10.73 -15.64
C TYR A 327 -1.68 10.02 -14.49
N MET A 328 -1.23 8.81 -14.13
CA MET A 328 -1.86 8.01 -13.07
C MET A 328 -1.71 8.62 -11.68
N THR A 329 -0.68 9.43 -11.45
CA THR A 329 -0.43 10.11 -10.17
C THR A 329 -0.95 11.54 -10.11
N SER A 330 -1.61 12.01 -11.17
CA SER A 330 -2.16 13.37 -11.26
C SER A 330 -3.26 13.63 -10.23
N PRO A 331 -3.50 14.91 -9.86
CA PRO A 331 -4.57 15.29 -8.93
C PRO A 331 -5.96 14.77 -9.34
N GLU A 332 -6.28 14.81 -10.64
CA GLU A 332 -7.56 14.35 -11.17
C GLU A 332 -7.77 12.85 -10.93
N VAL A 333 -6.75 12.05 -11.23
CA VAL A 333 -6.81 10.59 -11.07
C VAL A 333 -6.84 10.23 -9.59
N GLN A 334 -6.02 10.86 -8.75
CA GLN A 334 -6.05 10.61 -7.31
C GLN A 334 -7.39 11.01 -6.69
N LYS A 335 -8.00 12.12 -7.12
CA LYS A 335 -9.33 12.52 -6.69
C LYS A 335 -10.39 11.48 -7.08
N GLU A 336 -10.37 10.99 -8.33
CA GLU A 336 -11.31 9.95 -8.77
C GLU A 336 -11.15 8.65 -7.97
N ARG A 337 -9.92 8.21 -7.74
CA ARG A 337 -9.62 7.02 -6.91
C ARG A 337 -10.08 7.20 -5.47
N ALA A 338 -9.92 8.39 -4.89
CA ALA A 338 -10.39 8.69 -3.54
C ALA A 338 -11.92 8.62 -3.45
N ILE A 339 -12.63 9.27 -4.38
CA ILE A 339 -14.10 9.31 -4.38
C ILE A 339 -14.71 7.91 -4.59
N LYS A 340 -14.19 7.17 -5.57
CA LYS A 340 -14.80 5.91 -6.00
C LYS A 340 -14.26 4.67 -5.27
N GLY A 341 -13.02 4.71 -4.81
CA GLY A 341 -12.32 3.56 -4.25
C GLY A 341 -11.80 3.74 -2.83
N SER A 342 -11.96 4.93 -2.26
CA SER A 342 -11.45 5.28 -0.92
C SER A 342 -9.93 5.11 -0.78
N TYR A 343 -9.18 5.25 -1.87
CA TYR A 343 -7.73 5.32 -1.82
C TYR A 343 -7.28 6.69 -1.33
N ASN A 344 -6.48 6.73 -0.29
CA ASN A 344 -6.02 7.98 0.31
C ASN A 344 -5.09 8.73 -0.64
N PRO A 345 -5.43 9.96 -1.04
CA PRO A 345 -4.53 10.76 -1.89
C PRO A 345 -3.20 11.05 -1.20
N THR A 346 -2.16 11.18 -1.99
CA THR A 346 -0.86 11.69 -1.52
C THR A 346 -0.74 13.21 -1.66
N ILE A 347 -1.80 13.87 -2.10
CA ILE A 347 -1.91 15.32 -2.36
C ILE A 347 -2.75 15.95 -1.27
N GLY A 348 -2.12 16.77 -0.42
CA GLY A 348 -2.77 17.33 0.77
C GLY A 348 -4.01 18.18 0.50
N ALA A 349 -4.07 18.87 -0.65
CA ALA A 349 -5.23 19.68 -1.04
C ALA A 349 -6.51 18.84 -1.19
N LEU A 350 -6.41 17.57 -1.56
CA LEU A 350 -7.56 16.68 -1.76
C LEU A 350 -8.27 16.30 -0.45
N TYR A 351 -7.62 16.42 0.69
CA TYR A 351 -8.25 16.24 2.01
C TYR A 351 -9.13 17.43 2.43
N LYS A 352 -9.16 18.50 1.64
CA LYS A 352 -10.07 19.65 1.78
C LYS A 352 -11.13 19.68 0.68
N ASP A 353 -11.06 18.76 -0.27
CA ASP A 353 -12.02 18.69 -1.40
C ASP A 353 -13.35 18.12 -0.89
N LYS A 354 -14.43 18.88 -1.11
CA LYS A 354 -15.78 18.52 -0.62
C LYS A 354 -16.24 17.16 -1.16
N ALA A 355 -16.02 16.87 -2.44
CA ALA A 355 -16.48 15.62 -3.04
C ALA A 355 -15.70 14.40 -2.50
N VAL A 356 -14.41 14.57 -2.18
CA VAL A 356 -13.60 13.54 -1.53
C VAL A 356 -14.09 13.28 -0.11
N LEU A 357 -14.38 14.34 0.66
CA LEU A 357 -14.86 14.22 2.04
C LEU A 357 -16.31 13.70 2.11
N ASP A 358 -17.17 14.07 1.17
CA ASP A 358 -18.55 13.54 1.10
C ASP A 358 -18.54 12.01 0.85
N ALA A 359 -17.62 11.52 0.00
CA ALA A 359 -17.45 10.08 -0.28
C ALA A 359 -16.78 9.32 0.87
N ASN A 360 -15.89 10.00 1.59
CA ASN A 360 -15.06 9.42 2.65
C ASN A 360 -15.05 10.31 3.89
N PRO A 361 -16.15 10.33 4.69
CA PRO A 361 -16.25 11.24 5.84
C PRO A 361 -15.10 11.09 6.85
N PHE A 362 -14.51 9.91 6.93
CA PHE A 362 -13.40 9.62 7.85
C PHE A 362 -12.06 10.21 7.40
N PHE A 363 -11.87 10.62 6.13
CA PHE A 363 -10.62 11.22 5.67
C PHE A 363 -10.30 12.51 6.43
N GLY A 364 -11.32 13.34 6.72
CA GLY A 364 -11.13 14.56 7.50
C GLY A 364 -10.85 14.28 8.97
N SER A 365 -11.66 13.43 9.62
CA SER A 365 -11.55 13.13 11.05
C SER A 365 -10.32 12.29 11.42
N LEU A 366 -9.79 11.52 10.49
CA LEU A 366 -8.62 10.68 10.68
C LEU A 366 -7.36 11.19 9.94
N TYR A 367 -7.36 12.45 9.51
CA TYR A 367 -6.23 13.03 8.79
C TYR A 367 -4.90 12.88 9.55
N GLU A 368 -4.93 13.10 10.88
CA GLU A 368 -3.73 12.92 11.72
C GLU A 368 -3.23 11.46 11.73
N VAL A 369 -4.11 10.47 11.65
CA VAL A 369 -3.73 9.06 11.56
C VAL A 369 -2.89 8.81 10.30
N PHE A 370 -3.31 9.40 9.17
CA PHE A 370 -2.60 9.23 7.90
C PHE A 370 -1.25 9.96 7.85
N THR A 371 -1.17 11.13 8.50
CA THR A 371 0.05 11.95 8.49
C THR A 371 1.05 11.59 9.58
N SER A 372 0.62 10.86 10.63
CA SER A 372 1.46 10.40 11.73
C SER A 372 1.66 8.88 11.76
N ALA A 373 1.32 8.19 10.68
CA ALA A 373 1.47 6.74 10.57
C ALA A 373 2.92 6.30 10.78
N VAL A 374 3.08 5.15 11.47
CA VAL A 374 4.39 4.63 11.87
C VAL A 374 5.07 3.95 10.68
N PRO A 375 6.27 4.38 10.28
CA PRO A 375 7.00 3.72 9.22
C PRO A 375 7.54 2.36 9.67
N ARG A 376 7.50 1.39 8.77
CA ARG A 376 8.31 0.17 8.88
C ARG A 376 9.76 0.53 8.56
N GLN A 377 10.72 0.03 9.36
CA GLN A 377 12.09 0.54 9.37
C GLN A 377 12.96 0.08 8.19
N ALA A 378 12.44 0.20 6.96
CA ALA A 378 13.17 -0.14 5.74
C ALA A 378 14.39 0.77 5.50
N THR A 379 14.28 2.06 5.83
CA THR A 379 15.39 3.01 5.69
C THR A 379 16.55 2.64 6.61
N ALA A 380 16.28 2.28 7.87
CA ALA A 380 17.31 1.93 8.85
C ALA A 380 17.98 0.57 8.56
N THR A 381 17.28 -0.35 7.91
CA THR A 381 17.77 -1.72 7.63
C THR A 381 18.20 -1.94 6.18
N GLY A 382 17.91 -0.98 5.30
CA GLY A 382 18.33 -0.98 3.90
C GLY A 382 17.95 -2.26 3.15
N LEU A 383 18.89 -2.84 2.43
CA LEU A 383 18.70 -4.07 1.66
C LEU A 383 18.35 -5.30 2.51
N LYS A 384 18.55 -5.23 3.85
CA LYS A 384 18.22 -6.29 4.80
C LYS A 384 16.78 -6.26 5.29
N TYR A 385 16.00 -5.23 4.95
CA TYR A 385 14.62 -5.11 5.39
C TYR A 385 13.78 -6.38 5.15
N PRO A 386 13.80 -7.04 3.98
CA PRO A 386 13.01 -8.25 3.76
C PRO A 386 13.36 -9.40 4.69
N GLU A 387 14.66 -9.54 5.05
CA GLU A 387 15.11 -10.54 6.02
C GLU A 387 14.65 -10.18 7.45
N VAL A 388 14.68 -8.88 7.79
CA VAL A 388 14.21 -8.36 9.09
C VAL A 388 12.71 -8.57 9.25
N SER A 389 11.93 -8.16 8.24
CA SER A 389 10.48 -8.32 8.24
C SER A 389 10.08 -9.79 8.28
N ALA A 390 10.74 -10.65 7.49
CA ALA A 390 10.48 -12.09 7.49
C ALA A 390 10.77 -12.73 8.86
N ALA A 391 11.85 -12.37 9.50
CA ALA A 391 12.13 -12.85 10.85
C ALA A 391 11.06 -12.40 11.86
N PHE A 392 10.59 -11.14 11.72
CA PHE A 392 9.60 -10.58 12.63
C PHE A 392 8.20 -11.18 12.44
N TRP A 393 7.68 -11.28 11.20
CA TRP A 393 6.36 -11.89 11.01
C TRP A 393 6.33 -13.37 11.38
N ASN A 394 7.41 -14.14 11.13
CA ASN A 394 7.46 -15.52 11.56
C ASN A 394 7.45 -15.64 13.09
N ALA A 395 8.26 -14.84 13.80
CA ALA A 395 8.26 -14.82 15.26
C ALA A 395 6.88 -14.41 15.83
N THR A 396 6.22 -13.44 15.21
CA THR A 396 4.87 -13.02 15.57
C THR A 396 3.86 -14.16 15.32
N HIS A 397 3.92 -14.79 14.15
CA HIS A 397 3.02 -15.89 13.80
C HIS A 397 3.17 -17.09 14.73
N ASP A 398 4.39 -17.42 15.18
CA ASP A 398 4.65 -18.46 16.19
C ASP A 398 3.93 -18.14 17.50
N VAL A 399 3.92 -16.87 17.92
CA VAL A 399 3.18 -16.42 19.13
C VAL A 399 1.67 -16.54 18.90
N LEU A 400 1.15 -16.04 17.78
CA LEU A 400 -0.29 -16.08 17.48
C LEU A 400 -0.82 -17.50 17.36
N SER A 401 -0.03 -18.43 16.82
CA SER A 401 -0.39 -19.83 16.67
C SER A 401 -0.17 -20.67 17.93
N GLY A 402 0.36 -20.06 19.01
CA GLY A 402 0.62 -20.75 20.28
C GLY A 402 1.86 -21.66 20.27
N GLN A 403 2.73 -21.53 19.26
CA GLN A 403 3.97 -22.32 19.16
C GLN A 403 5.07 -21.82 20.10
N ALA A 404 5.03 -20.56 20.51
CA ALA A 404 5.99 -19.96 21.42
C ALA A 404 5.32 -18.90 22.32
N SER A 405 5.91 -18.66 23.51
CA SER A 405 5.57 -17.46 24.29
C SER A 405 6.07 -16.20 23.58
N ALA A 406 5.47 -15.06 23.86
CA ALA A 406 5.91 -13.78 23.29
C ALA A 406 7.36 -13.45 23.71
N GLU A 407 7.70 -13.68 24.97
CA GLU A 407 9.03 -13.45 25.53
C GLU A 407 10.10 -14.31 24.85
N ASP A 408 9.85 -15.62 24.72
CA ASP A 408 10.80 -16.54 24.07
C ASP A 408 10.96 -16.23 22.58
N SER A 409 9.84 -15.92 21.92
CA SER A 409 9.85 -15.58 20.50
C SER A 409 10.64 -14.29 20.23
N LEU A 410 10.41 -13.22 21.01
CA LEU A 410 11.14 -11.96 20.88
C LEU A 410 12.63 -12.10 21.20
N LYS A 411 12.99 -12.93 22.19
CA LYS A 411 14.39 -13.23 22.51
C LYS A 411 15.10 -13.97 21.36
N LYS A 412 14.44 -14.97 20.76
CA LYS A 412 14.96 -15.68 19.58
C LYS A 412 15.07 -14.74 18.39
N LEU A 413 14.07 -13.89 18.17
CA LEU A 413 14.04 -12.88 17.12
C LEU A 413 15.23 -11.90 17.25
N GLU A 414 15.47 -11.38 18.44
CA GLU A 414 16.64 -10.50 18.70
C GLU A 414 17.95 -11.17 18.30
N GLY A 415 18.15 -12.45 18.67
CA GLY A 415 19.30 -13.24 18.28
C GLY A 415 19.42 -13.40 16.75
N LYS A 416 18.28 -13.66 16.07
CA LYS A 416 18.22 -13.76 14.60
C LYS A 416 18.54 -12.42 13.93
N LEU A 417 17.98 -11.33 14.43
CA LEU A 417 18.24 -9.99 13.89
C LEU A 417 19.71 -9.57 14.06
N LYS A 418 20.35 -9.92 15.18
CA LYS A 418 21.80 -9.70 15.36
C LYS A 418 22.63 -10.45 14.30
N GLN A 419 22.21 -11.66 13.89
CA GLN A 419 22.84 -12.40 12.80
C GLN A 419 22.60 -11.73 11.44
N VAL A 420 21.38 -11.24 11.15
CA VAL A 420 21.04 -10.54 9.92
C VAL A 420 21.81 -9.22 9.83
N LYS A 421 21.87 -8.49 10.94
CA LYS A 421 22.58 -7.20 11.03
C LYS A 421 24.04 -7.35 10.70
N ARG A 422 24.77 -8.20 11.41
CA ARG A 422 26.25 -8.30 11.36
C ARG A 422 26.87 -6.92 11.15
N ASN A 423 27.37 -6.63 9.95
CA ASN A 423 27.92 -5.32 9.55
C ASN A 423 27.10 -4.68 8.40
N ALA A 424 25.85 -5.05 8.22
CA ALA A 424 25.10 -4.76 6.98
C ALA A 424 24.16 -3.54 7.09
N TRP A 425 23.86 -3.03 8.30
CA TRP A 425 23.18 -1.75 8.53
C TRP A 425 23.63 -1.10 9.83
#